data_d2417fd2275a40b3e2051ea95af3bacc
#
_entry.id   d2417fd2275a40b3e2051ea95af3bacc
#
_cell.length_a   1.000
_cell.length_b   1.000
_cell.length_c   1.000
_cell.angle_alpha   90.00
_cell.angle_beta   90.00
_cell.angle_gamma   90.00
#
_symmetry.space_group_name_H-M   'P 1'
#
loop_
_entity.id
_entity.type
_entity.pdbx_description
1 polymer ?
#
loop_
_entity_poly.entity_id
_entity_poly.type
_entity_poly.pdbx_seq_one_letter_code
_entity_poly.pdbx_strand_id
1 'polypeptide(L)' 'MIENAEKFFELYTKDEALRRRVLDAEAMYPGSLEIREAVVEDVLLPIAAELGLPFSLQDLRAYET' A
#
# COMPACT_ATOMS: atom_id res chain seq x y z
N MET A 1 3.40 -5.70 -10.56
CA MET A 1 3.90 -7.09 -10.49
C MET A 1 3.73 -7.63 -9.08
N ILE A 2 3.30 -8.88 -8.98
CA ILE A 2 2.99 -9.49 -7.68
C ILE A 2 4.21 -9.53 -6.74
N GLU A 3 5.41 -9.70 -7.30
CA GLU A 3 6.63 -9.68 -6.49
C GLU A 3 6.82 -8.34 -5.79
N ASN A 4 6.44 -7.25 -6.44
CA ASN A 4 6.54 -5.93 -5.81
C ASN A 4 5.54 -5.79 -4.66
N ALA A 5 4.34 -6.33 -4.82
CA ALA A 5 3.35 -6.34 -3.74
C ALA A 5 3.87 -7.15 -2.55
N GLU A 6 4.45 -8.32 -2.81
CA GLU A 6 5.04 -9.16 -1.76
C GLU A 6 6.14 -8.41 -1.01
N LYS A 7 7.05 -7.77 -1.75
CA LYS A 7 8.14 -7.01 -1.16
C LYS A 7 7.65 -5.81 -0.37
N PHE A 8 6.62 -5.13 -0.87
CA PHE A 8 6.05 -3.99 -0.17
C PHE A 8 5.48 -4.42 1.19
N PHE A 9 4.70 -5.48 1.23
CA PHE A 9 4.10 -5.94 2.48
C PHE A 9 5.11 -6.57 3.41
N GLU A 10 6.17 -7.16 2.88
CA GLU A 10 7.28 -7.64 3.70
C GLU A 10 7.96 -6.46 4.39
N LEU A 11 8.25 -5.38 3.65
CA LEU A 11 8.80 -4.16 4.24
C LEU A 11 7.84 -3.54 5.24
N TYR A 12 6.55 -3.51 4.90
CA TYR A 12 5.53 -2.98 5.80
C TYR A 12 5.53 -3.68 7.15
N THR A 13 5.74 -4.99 7.14
CA THR A 13 5.79 -5.77 8.37
C THR A 13 7.04 -5.46 9.21
N LYS A 14 8.17 -5.21 8.55
CA LYS A 14 9.47 -5.04 9.23
C LYS A 14 9.83 -3.59 9.49
N ASP A 15 9.39 -2.66 8.67
CA ASP A 15 9.81 -1.27 8.72
C ASP A 15 8.75 -0.42 9.43
N GLU A 16 9.05 -0.02 10.64
CA GLU A 16 8.15 0.80 11.44
C GLU A 16 7.93 2.18 10.84
N ALA A 17 8.95 2.76 10.21
CA ALA A 17 8.83 4.06 9.56
C ALA A 17 7.86 4.00 8.38
N LEU A 18 7.89 2.91 7.62
CA LEU A 18 6.94 2.71 6.53
C LEU A 18 5.51 2.59 7.05
N ARG A 19 5.31 1.81 8.12
CA ARG A 19 3.98 1.70 8.73
C ARG A 19 3.46 3.05 9.20
N ARG A 20 4.32 3.85 9.83
CA ARG A 20 3.97 5.19 10.28
C ARG A 20 3.58 6.07 9.11
N ARG A 21 4.34 6.00 8.02
CA ARG A 21 4.05 6.77 6.81
C ARG A 21 2.68 6.43 6.23
N VAL A 22 2.35 5.15 6.19
CA VAL A 22 1.05 4.70 5.70
C VAL A 22 -0.07 5.19 6.62
N LEU A 23 0.10 5.03 7.94
CA LEU A 23 -0.90 5.49 8.90
C LEU A 23 -1.13 7.00 8.83
N ASP A 24 -0.06 7.77 8.70
CA ASP A 24 -0.17 9.22 8.58
C ASP A 24 -0.92 9.61 7.30
N ALA A 25 -0.64 8.93 6.20
CA ALA A 25 -1.33 9.18 4.94
C ALA A 25 -2.81 8.81 5.03
N GLU A 26 -3.13 7.71 5.70
CA GLU A 26 -4.52 7.31 5.92
C GLU A 26 -5.25 8.30 6.80
N ALA A 27 -4.59 8.84 7.82
CA ALA A 27 -5.18 9.83 8.72
C ALA A 27 -5.54 11.13 7.99
N MET A 28 -4.81 11.44 6.92
CA MET A 28 -5.06 12.64 6.12
C MET A 28 -5.91 12.37 4.89
N TYR A 29 -6.34 11.14 4.70
CA TYR A 29 -7.12 10.77 3.53
C TYR A 29 -8.51 11.42 3.58
N PRO A 30 -8.93 12.14 2.53
CA PRO A 30 -10.21 12.86 2.53
C PRO A 30 -11.43 11.98 2.30
N GLY A 31 -11.23 10.74 1.84
CA GLY A 31 -12.33 9.82 1.59
C GLY A 31 -12.61 8.92 2.78
N SER A 32 -13.50 7.94 2.57
CA SER A 32 -13.83 6.97 3.59
C SER A 32 -12.78 5.86 3.64
N LEU A 33 -12.24 5.59 4.82
CA LEU A 33 -11.30 4.48 5.01
C LEU A 33 -11.99 3.12 4.91
N GLU A 34 -13.31 3.10 4.91
CA GLU A 34 -14.07 1.87 4.73
C GLU A 34 -14.05 1.36 3.29
N ILE A 35 -13.76 2.26 2.34
CA ILE A 35 -13.64 1.87 0.93
C ILE A 35 -12.19 1.45 0.71
N ARG A 36 -11.92 0.17 0.99
CA ARG A 36 -10.57 -0.38 1.00
C ARG A 36 -9.82 -0.20 -0.32
N GLU A 37 -10.50 -0.42 -1.45
CA GLU A 37 -9.87 -0.29 -2.76
C GLU A 37 -9.41 1.14 -3.02
N ALA A 38 -10.21 2.12 -2.63
CA ALA A 38 -9.84 3.53 -2.78
C ALA A 38 -8.64 3.88 -1.92
N VAL A 39 -8.59 3.38 -0.69
CA VAL A 39 -7.46 3.60 0.20
C VAL A 39 -6.19 3.00 -0.39
N VAL A 40 -6.27 1.77 -0.90
CA VAL A 40 -5.13 1.13 -1.54
C VAL A 40 -4.63 1.97 -2.72
N GLU A 41 -5.52 2.39 -3.61
CA GLU A 41 -5.14 3.17 -4.78
C GLU A 41 -4.55 4.53 -4.41
N ASP A 42 -5.15 5.20 -3.44
CA ASP A 42 -4.78 6.58 -3.14
C ASP A 42 -3.66 6.71 -2.11
N VAL A 43 -3.44 5.69 -1.31
CA VAL A 43 -2.43 5.73 -0.24
C VAL A 43 -1.30 4.73 -0.51
N LEU A 44 -1.62 3.45 -0.63
CA LEU A 44 -0.60 2.41 -0.72
C LEU A 44 0.15 2.41 -2.05
N LEU A 45 -0.55 2.50 -3.16
CA LEU A 45 0.09 2.42 -4.47
C LEU A 45 1.05 3.58 -4.73
N PRO A 46 0.73 4.83 -4.40
CA PRO A 46 1.69 5.92 -4.54
C PRO A 46 2.94 5.74 -3.68
N ILE A 47 2.78 5.27 -2.46
CA ILE A 47 3.92 5.04 -1.56
C ILE A 47 4.80 3.92 -2.11
N ALA A 48 4.18 2.84 -2.58
CA ALA A 48 4.93 1.73 -3.17
C ALA A 48 5.72 2.17 -4.40
N ALA A 49 5.11 3.01 -5.25
CA ALA A 49 5.80 3.54 -6.42
C ALA A 49 7.03 4.36 -6.04
N GLU A 50 6.92 5.18 -4.99
CA GLU A 50 8.05 5.97 -4.50
C GLU A 50 9.18 5.09 -3.98
N LEU A 51 8.86 3.93 -3.44
CA LEU A 51 9.85 2.99 -2.94
C LEU A 51 10.48 2.14 -4.04
N GLY A 52 10.07 2.34 -5.29
CA GLY A 52 10.56 1.54 -6.39
C GLY A 52 9.93 0.15 -6.46
N LEU A 53 8.77 -0.02 -5.83
CA LEU A 53 8.04 -1.29 -5.80
C LEU A 53 6.62 -1.12 -6.34
N PRO A 54 6.45 -0.56 -7.55
CA PRO A 54 5.11 -0.34 -8.07
C PRO A 54 4.35 -1.64 -8.27
N PHE A 55 3.09 -1.65 -7.87
CA PHE A 55 2.19 -2.77 -8.13
C PHE A 55 0.78 -2.21 -8.37
N SER A 56 -0.09 -3.04 -8.94
CA SER A 56 -1.45 -2.66 -9.26
C SER A 56 -2.43 -3.26 -8.26
N LEU A 57 -3.68 -2.82 -8.34
CA LEU A 57 -4.74 -3.40 -7.54
C LEU A 57 -4.93 -4.89 -7.87
N GLN A 58 -4.75 -5.26 -9.15
CA GLN A 58 -4.80 -6.66 -9.56
C GLN A 58 -3.70 -7.49 -8.90
N ASP A 59 -2.49 -6.92 -8.81
CA ASP A 59 -1.37 -7.58 -8.16
C ASP A 59 -1.67 -7.82 -6.68
N LEU A 60 -2.29 -6.85 -6.03
CA LEU A 60 -2.68 -6.97 -4.64
C LEU A 60 -3.71 -8.10 -4.47
N ARG A 61 -4.70 -8.17 -5.34
CA ARG A 61 -5.71 -9.22 -5.28
C ARG A 61 -5.09 -10.60 -5.47
N ALA A 62 -4.14 -10.71 -6.39
CA ALA A 62 -3.43 -11.97 -6.61
C ALA A 62 -2.61 -12.36 -5.39
N TYR A 63 -1.98 -11.38 -4.73
CA TYR A 63 -1.21 -11.61 -3.51
C TYR A 63 -2.10 -12.09 -2.37
N GLU A 64 -3.30 -11.54 -2.25
CA GLU A 64 -4.23 -11.88 -1.17
C GLU A 64 -4.93 -13.23 -1.37
N THR A 65 -4.94 -13.74 -2.59
CA THR A 65 -5.50 -15.03 -2.88
C THR A 65 -4.52 -16.14 -2.50
#